data_a446134683158ce0fa23c9805976b187
#
_entry.id   a446134683158ce0fa23c9805976b187
#
_cell.length_a   1.000
_cell.length_b   1.000
_cell.length_c   1.000
_cell.angle_alpha   90.00
_cell.angle_beta   90.00
_cell.angle_gamma   90.00
#
_symmetry.space_group_name_H-M   'P 1'
#
loop_
_entity.id
_entity.type
_entity.pdbx_description
1 polymer ?
#
loop_
_entity_poly.entity_id
_entity_poly.type
_entity_poly.pdbx_seq_one_letter_code
_entity_poly.pdbx_strand_id
1 'polypeptide(L)'
;MQVEYDALLHNRTWTLIQPPRNANIVGCKWVYRIKRRADGTIERYKARPVTKGFNQEEGVDYFDTFSPVVKHASIRIVLAIALTLNWPLHQVDINNAFLNGDLSEKVYMAQPPGFVDQSRSSHVCLLQKALYGLKQAPRAWFTKLRLFLLDHGFVPCKSDTSLFIRRSGKLVLYILVYVDDLIITGSCSTAIHDVISLLNATFSLRDLGPLHYFLGIELVRHKFSIVLSQQRYIRDLLYRSRMADAKPIASPAEPASRLVQTGDPIIDIHLYRSIVGALQYVTITRPEISYAVNRVCQFMHNPTNIHWSAVKRILCYLKGTISLGLVLRPCTDHRLVAYSDAGWASDGDDCRSQHGFAIYYGGNLISWSSKKQQVVAKSSSEAEYRAIAFAATELIWLQQLLQELQAPLSPPPILLCDNLSATYMSANPVFHQRSKHIKIDYHFVREQVDNGSLIVRHVRSLDQIADIFTKAVGTARFINLRSKLHVASPP
;
A
#
# COMPACT_ATOMS: atom_id res chain seq x y z
N MET A 1 -3.22 -24.63 21.20
CA MET A 1 -4.67 -24.71 20.96
C MET A 1 -5.41 -24.43 22.26
N GLN A 2 -5.16 -25.20 23.36
CA GLN A 2 -5.89 -25.00 24.63
C GLN A 2 -5.84 -23.54 25.09
N VAL A 3 -4.66 -22.96 25.24
CA VAL A 3 -4.48 -21.56 25.68
C VAL A 3 -5.27 -20.55 24.83
N GLU A 4 -5.32 -20.76 23.51
CA GLU A 4 -6.09 -19.88 22.61
C GLU A 4 -7.60 -20.10 22.77
N TYR A 5 -8.02 -21.35 22.94
CA TYR A 5 -9.43 -21.68 23.18
C TYR A 5 -9.93 -21.08 24.50
N ASP A 6 -9.15 -21.22 25.58
CA ASP A 6 -9.48 -20.68 26.90
C ASP A 6 -9.54 -19.14 26.86
N ALA A 7 -8.65 -18.50 26.12
CA ALA A 7 -8.69 -17.05 25.91
C ALA A 7 -9.97 -16.60 25.18
N LEU A 8 -10.45 -17.37 24.20
CA LEU A 8 -11.70 -17.08 23.49
C LEU A 8 -12.92 -17.22 24.40
N LEU A 9 -12.94 -18.23 25.26
CA LEU A 9 -14.01 -18.38 26.26
C LEU A 9 -13.98 -17.26 27.30
N HIS A 10 -12.78 -16.92 27.80
CA HIS A 10 -12.62 -15.80 28.74
C HIS A 10 -13.14 -14.48 28.17
N ASN A 11 -12.87 -14.22 26.87
CA ASN A 11 -13.36 -13.05 26.16
C ASN A 11 -14.85 -13.13 25.74
N ARG A 12 -15.57 -14.20 26.14
CA ARG A 12 -16.98 -14.42 25.78
C ARG A 12 -17.22 -14.26 24.26
N THR A 13 -16.35 -14.87 23.45
CA THR A 13 -16.37 -14.71 22.01
C THR A 13 -17.65 -15.25 21.39
N TRP A 14 -18.26 -16.28 21.99
CA TRP A 14 -19.53 -16.87 21.57
C TRP A 14 -20.33 -17.45 22.76
N THR A 15 -21.60 -17.74 22.49
CA THR A 15 -22.45 -18.58 23.33
C THR A 15 -22.86 -19.83 22.56
N LEU A 16 -22.94 -21.00 23.26
CA LEU A 16 -23.44 -22.21 22.63
C LEU A 16 -24.99 -22.21 22.67
N ILE A 17 -25.60 -22.37 21.51
CA ILE A 17 -27.04 -22.41 21.33
C ILE A 17 -27.45 -23.56 20.41
N GLN A 18 -28.70 -23.99 20.48
CA GLN A 18 -29.26 -24.85 19.45
C GLN A 18 -29.35 -24.10 18.10
N PRO A 19 -28.92 -24.70 16.99
CA PRO A 19 -28.96 -24.03 15.71
C PRO A 19 -30.42 -23.72 15.34
N PRO A 20 -30.72 -22.45 14.97
CA PRO A 20 -32.04 -22.13 14.42
C PRO A 20 -32.31 -22.91 13.13
N ARG A 21 -33.57 -23.17 12.82
CA ARG A 21 -33.95 -23.80 11.54
C ARG A 21 -33.48 -22.93 10.39
N ASN A 22 -32.84 -23.54 9.39
CA ASN A 22 -32.32 -22.88 8.19
C ASN A 22 -31.19 -21.83 8.45
N ALA A 23 -30.52 -21.88 9.63
CA ALA A 23 -29.37 -21.01 9.87
C ALA A 23 -28.18 -21.46 9.01
N ASN A 24 -27.49 -20.49 8.37
CA ASN A 24 -26.19 -20.76 7.76
C ASN A 24 -25.16 -21.00 8.86
N ILE A 25 -24.51 -22.16 8.88
CA ILE A 25 -23.49 -22.51 9.86
C ILE A 25 -22.12 -22.42 9.22
N VAL A 26 -21.37 -21.39 9.60
CA VAL A 26 -20.02 -21.16 9.08
C VAL A 26 -19.05 -22.14 9.75
N GLY A 27 -18.30 -22.90 8.97
CA GLY A 27 -17.27 -23.79 9.50
C GLY A 27 -16.08 -23.02 10.08
N CYS A 28 -15.27 -23.71 10.89
CA CYS A 28 -13.97 -23.16 11.34
C CYS A 28 -12.85 -24.22 11.19
N LYS A 29 -11.61 -23.75 11.25
CA LYS A 29 -10.42 -24.59 11.23
C LYS A 29 -9.32 -23.97 12.08
N TRP A 30 -8.39 -24.78 12.57
CA TRP A 30 -7.17 -24.31 13.19
C TRP A 30 -6.11 -24.00 12.13
N VAL A 31 -5.50 -22.81 12.24
CA VAL A 31 -4.35 -22.41 11.43
C VAL A 31 -3.14 -22.34 12.34
N TYR A 32 -2.10 -23.08 11.97
CA TYR A 32 -0.87 -23.19 12.76
C TYR A 32 0.23 -22.35 12.11
N ARG A 33 1.02 -21.69 12.96
CA ARG A 33 2.19 -20.93 12.52
C ARG A 33 3.34 -21.10 13.49
N ILE A 34 4.51 -21.41 12.96
CA ILE A 34 5.76 -21.45 13.75
C ILE A 34 6.34 -20.04 13.73
N LYS A 35 6.51 -19.46 14.93
CA LYS A 35 7.27 -18.21 15.10
C LYS A 35 8.72 -18.56 15.34
N ARG A 36 9.62 -17.91 14.60
CA ARG A 36 11.07 -18.11 14.72
C ARG A 36 11.74 -16.81 15.15
N ARG A 37 12.80 -16.92 15.93
CA ARG A 37 13.70 -15.82 16.29
C ARG A 37 14.56 -15.43 15.08
N ALA A 38 15.31 -14.32 15.20
CA ALA A 38 16.20 -13.86 14.13
C ALA A 38 17.33 -14.87 13.79
N ASP A 39 17.73 -15.69 14.75
CA ASP A 39 18.71 -16.77 14.60
C ASP A 39 18.15 -18.04 13.93
N GLY A 40 16.84 -18.06 13.58
CA GLY A 40 16.16 -19.19 12.96
C GLY A 40 15.59 -20.22 13.96
N THR A 41 15.89 -20.12 15.25
CA THR A 41 15.34 -21.00 16.30
C THR A 41 13.84 -20.78 16.45
N ILE A 42 13.13 -21.84 16.89
CA ILE A 42 11.69 -21.73 17.14
C ILE A 42 11.47 -20.95 18.43
N GLU A 43 10.76 -19.82 18.32
CA GLU A 43 10.34 -19.03 19.47
C GLU A 43 9.09 -19.64 20.12
N ARG A 44 8.07 -19.92 19.29
CA ARG A 44 6.81 -20.52 19.76
C ARG A 44 5.96 -21.04 18.60
N TYR A 45 5.08 -21.99 18.94
CA TYR A 45 3.99 -22.42 18.07
C TYR A 45 2.76 -21.56 18.33
N LYS A 46 2.14 -21.02 17.27
CA LYS A 46 0.91 -20.25 17.35
C LYS A 46 -0.19 -21.01 16.63
N ALA A 47 -1.32 -21.23 17.31
CA ALA A 47 -2.53 -21.80 16.73
C ALA A 47 -3.64 -20.76 16.83
N ARG A 48 -4.41 -20.55 15.74
CA ARG A 48 -5.56 -19.65 15.72
C ARG A 48 -6.77 -20.38 15.14
N PRO A 49 -7.95 -20.34 15.78
CA PRO A 49 -9.17 -20.74 15.11
C PRO A 49 -9.53 -19.66 14.09
N VAL A 50 -9.83 -20.09 12.88
CA VAL A 50 -10.16 -19.21 11.75
C VAL A 50 -11.48 -19.70 11.17
N THR A 51 -12.46 -18.83 11.11
CA THR A 51 -13.76 -19.11 10.48
C THR A 51 -13.59 -19.24 8.96
N LYS A 52 -14.40 -20.09 8.35
CA LYS A 52 -14.44 -20.25 6.88
C LYS A 52 -15.36 -19.20 6.26
N GLY A 53 -14.95 -17.92 6.33
CA GLY A 53 -15.76 -16.78 5.88
C GLY A 53 -16.24 -16.84 4.42
N PHE A 54 -15.61 -17.69 3.58
CA PHE A 54 -16.09 -17.94 2.23
C PHE A 54 -17.45 -18.68 2.19
N ASN A 55 -17.88 -19.26 3.31
CA ASN A 55 -19.22 -19.86 3.45
C ASN A 55 -20.27 -18.85 3.95
N GLN A 56 -19.89 -17.61 4.27
CA GLN A 56 -20.83 -16.57 4.68
C GLN A 56 -21.65 -16.06 3.49
N GLU A 57 -22.95 -15.84 3.73
CA GLU A 57 -23.91 -15.31 2.78
C GLU A 57 -24.12 -13.81 2.99
N GLU A 58 -24.04 -13.03 1.91
CA GLU A 58 -24.29 -11.59 1.93
C GLU A 58 -25.78 -11.31 2.21
N GLY A 59 -26.07 -10.32 3.03
CA GLY A 59 -27.43 -9.99 3.46
C GLY A 59 -27.99 -10.89 4.58
N VAL A 60 -27.24 -11.94 4.99
CA VAL A 60 -27.61 -12.85 6.09
C VAL A 60 -26.55 -12.80 7.20
N ASP A 61 -25.32 -13.21 6.86
CA ASP A 61 -24.21 -13.31 7.82
C ASP A 61 -23.39 -12.02 7.93
N TYR A 62 -23.45 -11.18 6.91
CA TYR A 62 -22.78 -9.89 6.86
C TYR A 62 -23.46 -8.97 5.84
N PHE A 63 -23.36 -7.65 6.06
CA PHE A 63 -23.86 -6.62 5.15
C PHE A 63 -22.72 -5.83 4.54
N ASP A 64 -21.81 -5.36 5.36
CA ASP A 64 -20.68 -4.53 4.98
C ASP A 64 -19.36 -5.16 5.45
N THR A 65 -18.34 -5.15 4.59
CA THR A 65 -17.03 -5.73 4.90
C THR A 65 -15.89 -4.74 4.78
N PHE A 66 -16.12 -3.57 4.16
CA PHE A 66 -15.06 -2.61 3.92
C PHE A 66 -14.47 -2.08 5.24
N SER A 67 -13.17 -2.18 5.36
CA SER A 67 -12.38 -1.59 6.44
C SER A 67 -11.31 -0.71 5.82
N PRO A 68 -11.19 0.55 6.23
CA PRO A 68 -10.11 1.41 5.75
C PRO A 68 -8.74 0.85 6.13
N VAL A 69 -7.77 1.08 5.25
CA VAL A 69 -6.36 0.76 5.48
C VAL A 69 -5.54 1.94 5.02
N VAL A 70 -4.58 2.38 5.83
CA VAL A 70 -3.75 3.55 5.53
C VAL A 70 -2.98 3.37 4.22
N LYS A 71 -3.00 4.40 3.39
CA LYS A 71 -2.28 4.39 2.10
C LYS A 71 -0.77 4.55 2.32
N HIS A 72 0.03 3.90 1.47
CA HIS A 72 1.49 4.00 1.56
C HIS A 72 2.01 5.44 1.39
N ALA A 73 1.33 6.27 0.59
CA ALA A 73 1.67 7.68 0.46
C ALA A 73 1.43 8.45 1.76
N SER A 74 0.34 8.18 2.49
CA SER A 74 0.07 8.77 3.82
C SER A 74 1.17 8.41 4.82
N ILE A 75 1.62 7.15 4.82
CA ILE A 75 2.73 6.71 5.67
C ILE A 75 3.99 7.52 5.35
N ARG A 76 4.38 7.64 4.07
CA ARG A 76 5.59 8.38 3.67
C ARG A 76 5.50 9.87 3.99
N ILE A 77 4.33 10.49 3.83
CA ILE A 77 4.10 11.89 4.26
C ILE A 77 4.31 12.05 5.75
N VAL A 78 3.69 11.21 6.58
CA VAL A 78 3.83 11.29 8.04
C VAL A 78 5.28 11.05 8.46
N LEU A 79 5.98 10.10 7.83
CA LEU A 79 7.41 9.87 8.08
C LEU A 79 8.26 11.09 7.70
N ALA A 80 7.98 11.71 6.54
CA ALA A 80 8.71 12.92 6.11
C ALA A 80 8.47 14.10 7.04
N ILE A 81 7.22 14.31 7.50
CA ILE A 81 6.87 15.35 8.49
C ILE A 81 7.58 15.06 9.83
N ALA A 82 7.50 13.83 10.33
CA ALA A 82 8.12 13.43 11.59
C ALA A 82 9.65 13.63 11.55
N LEU A 83 10.31 13.29 10.42
CA LEU A 83 11.73 13.57 10.22
C LEU A 83 12.03 15.07 10.24
N THR A 84 11.22 15.87 9.53
CA THR A 84 11.43 17.33 9.40
C THR A 84 11.28 18.04 10.75
N LEU A 85 10.31 17.61 11.55
CA LEU A 85 9.98 18.19 12.85
C LEU A 85 10.71 17.50 14.02
N ASN A 86 11.55 16.50 13.69
CA ASN A 86 12.24 15.66 14.68
C ASN A 86 11.30 15.01 15.71
N TRP A 87 10.13 14.56 15.25
CA TRP A 87 9.16 13.87 16.09
C TRP A 87 9.53 12.39 16.29
N PRO A 88 9.30 11.84 17.50
CA PRO A 88 9.46 10.42 17.72
C PRO A 88 8.40 9.63 16.91
N LEU A 89 8.80 8.45 16.45
CA LEU A 89 7.93 7.48 15.77
C LEU A 89 7.87 6.23 16.64
N HIS A 90 6.70 5.86 17.08
CA HIS A 90 6.46 4.73 17.98
C HIS A 90 5.54 3.72 17.32
N GLN A 91 5.79 2.43 17.55
CA GLN A 91 4.98 1.34 16.99
C GLN A 91 4.34 0.52 18.11
N VAL A 92 3.07 0.20 17.96
CA VAL A 92 2.34 -0.72 18.83
C VAL A 92 1.57 -1.73 18.00
N ASP A 93 1.43 -2.96 18.52
CA ASP A 93 0.69 -4.07 17.92
C ASP A 93 -0.47 -4.46 18.86
N ILE A 94 -1.69 -4.40 18.37
CA ILE A 94 -2.88 -4.77 19.14
C ILE A 94 -3.04 -6.28 19.13
N ASN A 95 -2.97 -6.89 20.30
CA ASN A 95 -3.14 -8.34 20.44
C ASN A 95 -4.57 -8.76 20.07
N ASN A 96 -4.66 -9.73 19.15
CA ASN A 96 -5.96 -10.30 18.74
C ASN A 96 -7.01 -9.23 18.40
N ALA A 97 -6.63 -8.20 17.64
CA ALA A 97 -7.41 -7.01 17.33
C ALA A 97 -8.88 -7.32 16.97
N PHE A 98 -9.13 -8.33 16.13
CA PHE A 98 -10.50 -8.66 15.72
C PHE A 98 -11.40 -9.10 16.87
N LEU A 99 -10.86 -9.74 17.93
CA LEU A 99 -11.65 -10.15 19.10
C LEU A 99 -12.19 -8.97 19.92
N ASN A 100 -11.67 -7.76 19.68
CA ASN A 100 -12.20 -6.55 20.28
C ASN A 100 -13.40 -5.99 19.50
N GLY A 101 -13.61 -6.42 18.24
CA GLY A 101 -14.73 -5.99 17.41
C GLY A 101 -16.03 -6.67 17.83
N ASP A 102 -17.06 -5.88 18.09
CA ASP A 102 -18.41 -6.37 18.38
C ASP A 102 -19.12 -6.71 17.07
N LEU A 103 -19.85 -7.84 17.05
CA LEU A 103 -20.68 -8.23 15.90
C LEU A 103 -22.11 -7.78 16.13
N SER A 104 -22.69 -7.09 15.15
CA SER A 104 -24.12 -6.74 15.12
C SER A 104 -24.97 -7.84 14.48
N GLU A 105 -24.36 -8.62 13.59
CA GLU A 105 -25.00 -9.69 12.84
C GLU A 105 -25.00 -11.01 13.63
N LYS A 106 -26.04 -11.82 13.46
CA LYS A 106 -26.13 -13.15 14.04
C LYS A 106 -25.36 -14.17 13.19
N VAL A 107 -24.12 -14.41 13.54
CA VAL A 107 -23.26 -15.39 12.85
C VAL A 107 -23.19 -16.68 13.67
N TYR A 108 -23.55 -17.80 13.05
CA TYR A 108 -23.48 -19.13 13.67
C TYR A 108 -22.26 -19.87 13.14
N MET A 109 -21.41 -20.36 14.05
CA MET A 109 -20.19 -21.06 13.71
C MET A 109 -20.24 -22.48 14.30
N ALA A 110 -19.76 -23.47 13.55
CA ALA A 110 -19.52 -24.81 14.09
C ALA A 110 -18.53 -24.75 15.27
N GLN A 111 -18.71 -25.57 16.27
CA GLN A 111 -17.75 -25.66 17.37
C GLN A 111 -16.35 -25.99 16.85
N PRO A 112 -15.28 -25.38 17.42
CA PRO A 112 -13.91 -25.60 16.95
C PRO A 112 -13.52 -27.09 17.01
N PRO A 113 -12.92 -27.64 15.94
CA PRO A 113 -12.48 -29.03 15.92
C PRO A 113 -11.55 -29.36 17.10
N GLY A 114 -11.83 -30.47 17.79
CA GLY A 114 -11.09 -30.91 18.98
C GLY A 114 -11.55 -30.24 20.29
N PHE A 115 -12.55 -29.35 20.25
CA PHE A 115 -13.14 -28.64 21.40
C PHE A 115 -14.67 -28.66 21.36
N VAL A 116 -15.25 -29.71 20.80
CA VAL A 116 -16.70 -29.92 20.80
C VAL A 116 -17.16 -30.31 22.20
N ASP A 117 -18.11 -29.56 22.76
CA ASP A 117 -18.74 -29.89 24.04
C ASP A 117 -19.58 -31.17 23.90
N GLN A 118 -19.17 -32.24 24.59
CA GLN A 118 -19.81 -33.55 24.47
C GLN A 118 -21.26 -33.55 24.93
N SER A 119 -21.62 -32.72 25.90
CA SER A 119 -22.98 -32.55 26.40
C SER A 119 -23.88 -31.74 25.48
N ARG A 120 -23.30 -30.96 24.58
CA ARG A 120 -23.97 -30.06 23.66
C ARG A 120 -23.41 -30.18 22.24
N SER A 121 -23.15 -31.41 21.80
CA SER A 121 -22.50 -31.69 20.52
C SER A 121 -23.28 -31.18 19.29
N SER A 122 -24.60 -31.06 19.39
CA SER A 122 -25.47 -30.50 18.36
C SER A 122 -25.58 -28.97 18.38
N HIS A 123 -25.02 -28.29 19.40
CA HIS A 123 -25.06 -26.85 19.53
C HIS A 123 -24.01 -26.19 18.62
N VAL A 124 -24.28 -24.96 18.26
CA VAL A 124 -23.39 -24.08 17.49
C VAL A 124 -22.97 -22.87 18.31
N CYS A 125 -21.86 -22.25 17.92
CA CYS A 125 -21.38 -21.02 18.51
C CYS A 125 -22.12 -19.84 17.87
N LEU A 126 -22.97 -19.13 18.63
CA LEU A 126 -23.45 -17.81 18.23
C LEU A 126 -22.36 -16.79 18.56
N LEU A 127 -21.71 -16.24 17.56
CA LEU A 127 -20.60 -15.33 17.72
C LEU A 127 -21.09 -13.96 18.23
N GLN A 128 -20.42 -13.43 19.25
CA GLN A 128 -20.63 -12.10 19.83
C GLN A 128 -19.49 -11.15 19.47
N LYS A 129 -18.30 -11.69 19.24
CA LYS A 129 -17.11 -10.99 18.86
C LYS A 129 -16.62 -11.44 17.50
N ALA A 130 -15.98 -10.53 16.76
CA ALA A 130 -15.39 -10.85 15.48
C ALA A 130 -14.23 -11.83 15.63
N LEU A 131 -14.15 -12.80 14.73
CA LEU A 131 -13.09 -13.81 14.65
C LEU A 131 -12.31 -13.68 13.35
N TYR A 132 -11.05 -14.13 13.37
CA TYR A 132 -10.26 -14.27 12.15
C TYR A 132 -11.00 -15.14 11.12
N GLY A 133 -11.05 -14.66 9.89
CA GLY A 133 -11.68 -15.34 8.77
C GLY A 133 -13.11 -14.89 8.46
N LEU A 134 -13.80 -14.17 9.35
CA LEU A 134 -15.07 -13.50 9.02
C LEU A 134 -14.81 -12.33 8.07
N LYS A 135 -15.70 -12.15 7.09
CA LYS A 135 -15.60 -11.07 6.10
C LYS A 135 -15.70 -9.68 6.74
N GLN A 136 -16.55 -9.50 7.75
CA GLN A 136 -16.75 -8.23 8.46
C GLN A 136 -15.80 -7.98 9.64
N ALA A 137 -14.95 -8.95 10.02
CA ALA A 137 -14.08 -8.80 11.20
C ALA A 137 -13.15 -7.57 11.15
N PRO A 138 -12.50 -7.23 10.02
CA PRO A 138 -11.71 -6.01 9.93
C PRO A 138 -12.52 -4.75 10.17
N ARG A 139 -13.76 -4.68 9.65
CA ARG A 139 -14.66 -3.55 9.83
C ARG A 139 -15.12 -3.39 11.28
N ALA A 140 -15.55 -4.48 11.92
CA ALA A 140 -15.98 -4.47 13.31
C ALA A 140 -14.86 -3.97 14.24
N TRP A 141 -13.64 -4.45 14.04
CA TRP A 141 -12.46 -3.97 14.76
C TRP A 141 -12.19 -2.48 14.50
N PHE A 142 -12.09 -2.08 13.23
CA PHE A 142 -11.83 -0.69 12.88
C PHE A 142 -12.88 0.26 13.47
N THR A 143 -14.14 -0.13 13.45
CA THR A 143 -15.24 0.66 14.06
C THR A 143 -15.02 0.83 15.57
N LYS A 144 -14.65 -0.24 16.28
CA LYS A 144 -14.35 -0.20 17.71
C LYS A 144 -13.20 0.74 18.04
N LEU A 145 -12.09 0.60 17.32
CA LEU A 145 -10.90 1.46 17.47
C LEU A 145 -11.23 2.91 17.14
N ARG A 146 -11.95 3.15 16.05
CA ARG A 146 -12.38 4.51 15.64
C ARG A 146 -13.22 5.19 16.70
N LEU A 147 -14.22 4.53 17.27
CA LEU A 147 -15.05 5.09 18.35
C LEU A 147 -14.19 5.44 19.56
N PHE A 148 -13.33 4.52 19.99
CA PHE A 148 -12.39 4.79 21.08
C PHE A 148 -11.51 6.01 20.80
N LEU A 149 -10.94 6.15 19.61
CA LEU A 149 -10.09 7.30 19.27
C LEU A 149 -10.89 8.62 19.24
N LEU A 150 -12.13 8.60 18.75
CA LEU A 150 -13.02 9.76 18.77
C LEU A 150 -13.31 10.23 20.21
N ASP A 151 -13.63 9.31 21.13
CA ASP A 151 -13.90 9.59 22.53
C ASP A 151 -12.68 10.23 23.23
N HIS A 152 -11.47 10.01 22.69
CA HIS A 152 -10.23 10.57 23.22
C HIS A 152 -9.70 11.76 22.39
N GLY A 153 -10.58 12.41 21.62
CA GLY A 153 -10.32 13.66 20.91
C GLY A 153 -9.48 13.52 19.62
N PHE A 154 -9.35 12.32 19.08
CA PHE A 154 -8.79 12.13 17.76
C PHE A 154 -9.86 12.27 16.69
N VAL A 155 -9.52 12.86 15.55
CA VAL A 155 -10.40 13.03 14.39
C VAL A 155 -9.76 12.31 13.18
N PRO A 156 -10.51 11.47 12.46
CA PRO A 156 -10.00 10.84 11.25
C PRO A 156 -9.86 11.87 10.13
N CYS A 157 -8.79 11.76 9.33
CA CYS A 157 -8.67 12.54 8.10
C CYS A 157 -9.74 12.12 7.09
N LYS A 158 -10.29 13.08 6.35
CA LYS A 158 -11.23 12.82 5.26
C LYS A 158 -10.51 12.19 4.05
N SER A 159 -9.28 12.62 3.79
CA SER A 159 -8.45 12.13 2.69
C SER A 159 -7.94 10.70 2.92
N ASP A 160 -7.73 10.30 4.18
CA ASP A 160 -7.35 8.94 4.58
C ASP A 160 -7.94 8.62 5.96
N THR A 161 -9.06 7.92 5.99
CA THR A 161 -9.83 7.65 7.21
C THR A 161 -9.13 6.72 8.21
N SER A 162 -8.01 6.13 7.83
CA SER A 162 -7.12 5.34 8.71
C SER A 162 -6.01 6.17 9.36
N LEU A 163 -5.95 7.47 9.07
CA LEU A 163 -5.06 8.43 9.69
C LEU A 163 -5.87 9.32 10.64
N PHE A 164 -5.53 9.29 11.91
CA PHE A 164 -6.19 10.06 12.96
C PHE A 164 -5.29 11.17 13.47
N ILE A 165 -5.88 12.33 13.74
CA ILE A 165 -5.20 13.54 14.22
C ILE A 165 -5.83 13.97 15.54
N ARG A 166 -4.99 14.29 16.53
CA ARG A 166 -5.40 15.01 17.73
C ARG A 166 -4.57 16.28 17.87
N ARG A 167 -5.24 17.39 18.14
CA ARG A 167 -4.62 18.71 18.35
C ARG A 167 -5.18 19.36 19.60
N SER A 168 -4.26 19.95 20.41
CA SER A 168 -4.62 20.72 21.57
C SER A 168 -3.54 21.79 21.80
N GLY A 169 -3.80 23.03 21.41
CA GLY A 169 -2.78 24.10 21.40
C GLY A 169 -1.58 23.74 20.51
N LYS A 170 -0.39 23.62 21.11
CA LYS A 170 0.85 23.24 20.42
C LYS A 170 1.04 21.71 20.29
N LEU A 171 0.20 20.93 20.98
CA LEU A 171 0.27 19.47 20.90
C LEU A 171 -0.35 18.99 19.58
N VAL A 172 0.39 18.20 18.84
CA VAL A 172 -0.06 17.51 17.63
C VAL A 172 0.32 16.05 17.75
N LEU A 173 -0.66 15.15 17.57
CA LEU A 173 -0.46 13.70 17.54
C LEU A 173 -1.11 13.13 16.29
N TYR A 174 -0.41 12.20 15.63
CA TYR A 174 -0.93 11.41 14.51
C TYR A 174 -0.91 9.93 14.87
N ILE A 175 -1.96 9.22 14.49
CA ILE A 175 -2.05 7.76 14.58
C ILE A 175 -2.38 7.21 13.20
N LEU A 176 -1.50 6.39 12.66
CA LEU A 176 -1.72 5.63 11.43
C LEU A 176 -2.18 4.22 11.82
N VAL A 177 -3.31 3.80 11.29
CA VAL A 177 -3.92 2.49 11.58
C VAL A 177 -3.78 1.55 10.39
N TYR A 178 -3.14 0.41 10.61
CA TYR A 178 -3.09 -0.68 9.65
C TYR A 178 -3.52 -1.99 10.33
N VAL A 179 -4.80 -2.24 10.38
CA VAL A 179 -5.44 -3.38 11.06
C VAL A 179 -5.06 -3.42 12.55
N ASP A 180 -4.09 -4.25 12.94
CA ASP A 180 -3.58 -4.45 14.30
C ASP A 180 -2.30 -3.64 14.59
N ASP A 181 -1.59 -3.20 13.55
CA ASP A 181 -0.39 -2.38 13.65
C ASP A 181 -0.72 -0.88 13.67
N LEU A 182 -0.24 -0.16 14.67
CA LEU A 182 -0.39 1.31 14.78
C LEU A 182 0.99 1.99 14.77
N ILE A 183 1.10 3.10 14.03
CA ILE A 183 2.23 4.04 14.17
C ILE A 183 1.69 5.30 14.85
N ILE A 184 2.34 5.70 15.94
CA ILE A 184 2.01 6.90 16.71
C ILE A 184 3.18 7.86 16.63
N THR A 185 2.91 9.12 16.29
CA THR A 185 3.92 10.18 16.22
C THR A 185 3.33 11.53 16.63
N GLY A 186 4.17 12.47 16.98
CA GLY A 186 3.71 13.82 17.34
C GLY A 186 4.77 14.67 18.02
N SER A 187 4.36 15.89 18.40
CA SER A 187 5.23 16.93 18.92
C SER A 187 5.70 16.70 20.37
N CYS A 188 5.15 15.72 21.09
CA CYS A 188 5.44 15.49 22.51
C CYS A 188 5.53 13.99 22.82
N SER A 189 6.69 13.55 23.30
CA SER A 189 6.96 12.15 23.63
C SER A 189 6.10 11.64 24.80
N THR A 190 5.88 12.46 25.85
CA THR A 190 5.02 12.07 26.99
C THR A 190 3.60 11.84 26.54
N ALA A 191 3.04 12.71 25.71
CA ALA A 191 1.69 12.53 25.17
C ALA A 191 1.54 11.28 24.28
N ILE A 192 2.59 10.84 23.61
CA ILE A 192 2.61 9.55 22.88
C ILE A 192 2.51 8.38 23.88
N HIS A 193 3.29 8.41 24.96
CA HIS A 193 3.23 7.36 26.00
C HIS A 193 1.87 7.34 26.73
N ASP A 194 1.28 8.50 26.97
CA ASP A 194 -0.08 8.61 27.56
C ASP A 194 -1.13 7.91 26.66
N VAL A 195 -1.06 8.15 25.34
CA VAL A 195 -1.93 7.48 24.36
C VAL A 195 -1.70 5.97 24.34
N ILE A 196 -0.45 5.51 24.39
CA ILE A 196 -0.11 4.08 24.44
C ILE A 196 -0.67 3.45 25.72
N SER A 197 -0.51 4.10 26.86
CA SER A 197 -1.05 3.63 28.13
C SER A 197 -2.57 3.54 28.11
N LEU A 198 -3.23 4.53 27.52
CA LEU A 198 -4.68 4.57 27.34
C LEU A 198 -5.19 3.44 26.43
N LEU A 199 -4.51 3.21 25.30
CA LEU A 199 -4.80 2.09 24.39
C LEU A 199 -4.62 0.76 25.11
N ASN A 200 -3.56 0.62 25.92
CA ASN A 200 -3.26 -0.62 26.64
C ASN A 200 -4.27 -0.92 27.76
N ALA A 201 -4.85 0.10 28.36
CA ALA A 201 -5.91 -0.06 29.36
C ALA A 201 -7.20 -0.65 28.77
N THR A 202 -7.46 -0.40 27.47
CA THR A 202 -8.70 -0.83 26.80
C THR A 202 -8.48 -2.05 25.90
N PHE A 203 -7.40 -2.05 25.14
CA PHE A 203 -7.04 -3.09 24.19
C PHE A 203 -5.69 -3.68 24.61
N SER A 204 -5.62 -4.96 24.92
CA SER A 204 -4.33 -5.60 25.18
C SER A 204 -3.38 -5.35 24.01
N LEU A 205 -2.30 -4.62 24.23
CA LEU A 205 -1.34 -4.29 23.18
C LEU A 205 0.08 -4.73 23.55
N ARG A 206 0.91 -4.85 22.54
CA ARG A 206 2.35 -5.00 22.65
C ARG A 206 3.02 -3.69 22.20
N ASP A 207 3.67 -3.00 23.12
CA ASP A 207 4.53 -1.88 22.78
C ASP A 207 5.80 -2.40 22.10
N LEU A 208 6.05 -2.00 20.87
CA LEU A 208 7.22 -2.38 20.07
C LEU A 208 8.33 -1.32 20.14
N GLY A 209 8.07 -0.20 20.82
CA GLY A 209 9.03 0.89 20.97
C GLY A 209 9.20 1.74 19.70
N PRO A 210 10.40 2.30 19.48
CA PRO A 210 10.68 3.10 18.29
C PRO A 210 10.42 2.31 17.00
N LEU A 211 9.80 2.96 16.01
CA LEU A 211 9.47 2.35 14.74
C LEU A 211 10.74 1.90 13.99
N HIS A 212 10.84 0.59 13.71
CA HIS A 212 11.97 0.00 12.98
C HIS A 212 11.53 -1.06 11.94
N TYR A 213 10.32 -1.60 12.06
CA TYR A 213 9.80 -2.60 11.13
C TYR A 213 8.28 -2.51 11.04
N PHE A 214 7.75 -2.15 9.88
CA PHE A 214 6.31 -1.96 9.69
C PHE A 214 5.88 -2.53 8.34
N LEU A 215 4.85 -3.36 8.35
CA LEU A 215 4.31 -3.99 7.13
C LEU A 215 5.37 -4.68 6.28
N GLY A 216 6.31 -5.38 6.89
CA GLY A 216 7.37 -6.05 6.13
C GLY A 216 8.45 -5.11 5.56
N ILE A 217 8.40 -3.82 5.91
CA ILE A 217 9.38 -2.80 5.53
C ILE A 217 10.27 -2.52 6.73
N GLU A 218 11.58 -2.61 6.53
CA GLU A 218 12.59 -2.23 7.51
C GLU A 218 12.81 -0.71 7.43
N LEU A 219 12.72 -0.01 8.56
CA LEU A 219 13.04 1.41 8.66
C LEU A 219 14.42 1.55 9.31
N VAL A 220 15.42 1.77 8.48
CA VAL A 220 16.79 1.97 8.95
C VAL A 220 17.01 3.46 9.17
N ARG A 221 17.14 3.87 10.45
CA ARG A 221 17.40 5.28 10.81
C ARG A 221 18.87 5.60 10.73
N HIS A 222 19.16 6.74 10.12
CA HIS A 222 20.45 7.40 10.14
C HIS A 222 20.29 8.80 10.77
N LYS A 223 21.40 9.51 11.04
CA LYS A 223 21.39 10.81 11.73
C LYS A 223 20.36 11.80 11.13
N PHE A 224 20.20 11.82 9.81
CA PHE A 224 19.33 12.77 9.10
C PHE A 224 18.47 12.12 8.01
N SER A 225 18.24 10.82 8.09
CA SER A 225 17.42 10.13 7.09
C SER A 225 16.81 8.85 7.63
N ILE A 226 15.75 8.40 6.96
CA ILE A 226 15.22 7.04 7.12
C ILE A 226 15.31 6.35 5.76
N VAL A 227 15.82 5.12 5.74
CA VAL A 227 15.79 4.27 4.56
C VAL A 227 14.71 3.22 4.74
N LEU A 228 13.73 3.22 3.84
CA LEU A 228 12.71 2.19 3.76
C LEU A 228 13.26 1.03 2.92
N SER A 229 13.48 -0.11 3.54
CA SER A 229 14.14 -1.28 2.93
C SER A 229 13.26 -2.52 3.04
N GLN A 230 13.42 -3.43 2.08
CA GLN A 230 12.81 -4.77 2.07
C GLN A 230 13.88 -5.84 1.84
N GLN A 231 15.08 -5.66 2.35
CA GLN A 231 16.20 -6.58 2.14
C GLN A 231 15.87 -8.02 2.48
N ARG A 232 15.28 -8.26 3.66
CA ARG A 232 14.89 -9.59 4.11
C ARG A 232 13.86 -10.21 3.17
N TYR A 233 12.85 -9.45 2.80
CA TYR A 233 11.80 -9.92 1.89
C TYR A 233 12.35 -10.26 0.50
N ILE A 234 13.26 -9.42 -0.04
CA ILE A 234 13.91 -9.67 -1.34
C ILE A 234 14.78 -10.94 -1.27
N ARG A 235 15.53 -11.16 -0.19
CA ARG A 235 16.31 -12.42 -0.01
C ARG A 235 15.40 -13.65 0.01
N ASP A 236 14.30 -13.60 0.76
CA ASP A 236 13.31 -14.68 0.82
C ASP A 236 12.66 -14.92 -0.56
N LEU A 237 12.39 -13.86 -1.32
CA LEU A 237 11.85 -13.94 -2.68
C LEU A 237 12.85 -14.62 -3.64
N LEU A 238 14.11 -14.21 -3.60
CA LEU A 238 15.19 -14.82 -4.40
C LEU A 238 15.37 -16.30 -4.06
N TYR A 239 15.30 -16.68 -2.80
CA TYR A 239 15.37 -18.07 -2.36
C TYR A 239 14.18 -18.90 -2.89
N ARG A 240 12.95 -18.41 -2.71
CA ARG A 240 11.70 -19.06 -3.19
C ARG A 240 11.68 -19.23 -4.71
N SER A 241 12.23 -18.26 -5.44
CA SER A 241 12.29 -18.30 -6.90
C SER A 241 13.51 -19.09 -7.45
N ARG A 242 14.33 -19.66 -6.57
CA ARG A 242 15.61 -20.34 -6.90
C ARG A 242 16.58 -19.43 -7.68
N MET A 243 16.57 -18.14 -7.37
CA MET A 243 17.42 -17.12 -8.00
C MET A 243 18.47 -16.54 -7.03
N ALA A 244 18.70 -17.20 -5.88
CA ALA A 244 19.66 -16.74 -4.88
C ALA A 244 21.10 -16.61 -5.43
N ASP A 245 21.50 -17.48 -6.35
CA ASP A 245 22.83 -17.50 -6.97
C ASP A 245 22.86 -16.89 -8.39
N ALA A 246 21.77 -16.19 -8.78
CA ALA A 246 21.68 -15.56 -10.09
C ALA A 246 22.73 -14.45 -10.28
N LYS A 247 23.26 -14.32 -11.50
CA LYS A 247 24.17 -13.22 -11.84
C LYS A 247 23.44 -11.88 -11.82
N PRO A 248 23.98 -10.87 -11.12
CA PRO A 248 23.39 -9.54 -11.10
C PRO A 248 23.36 -8.86 -12.46
N ILE A 249 22.34 -8.04 -12.71
CA ILE A 249 22.24 -7.17 -13.89
C ILE A 249 21.90 -5.74 -13.48
N ALA A 250 22.17 -4.77 -14.36
CA ALA A 250 22.11 -3.36 -14.05
C ALA A 250 20.72 -2.72 -14.25
N SER A 251 19.79 -3.36 -14.97
CA SER A 251 18.45 -2.83 -15.23
C SER A 251 17.39 -3.92 -15.23
N PRO A 252 16.17 -3.65 -14.70
CA PRO A 252 15.09 -4.65 -14.55
C PRO A 252 14.34 -4.92 -15.87
N ALA A 253 14.45 -4.05 -16.85
CA ALA A 253 13.82 -4.19 -18.17
C ALA A 253 14.82 -3.93 -19.28
N GLU A 254 14.53 -4.46 -20.47
CA GLU A 254 15.35 -4.30 -21.67
C GLU A 254 14.62 -3.45 -22.70
N PRO A 255 15.24 -2.38 -23.24
CA PRO A 255 14.59 -1.47 -24.17
C PRO A 255 14.01 -2.12 -25.42
N ALA A 256 14.66 -3.16 -25.94
CA ALA A 256 14.23 -3.87 -27.15
C ALA A 256 13.16 -4.97 -26.90
N SER A 257 12.87 -5.31 -25.65
CA SER A 257 11.96 -6.40 -25.31
C SER A 257 10.50 -5.96 -25.39
N ARG A 258 9.75 -6.47 -26.37
CA ARG A 258 8.30 -6.37 -26.40
C ARG A 258 7.70 -7.63 -25.79
N LEU A 259 6.98 -7.46 -24.67
CA LEU A 259 6.17 -8.53 -24.10
C LEU A 259 4.81 -8.55 -24.81
N VAL A 260 4.47 -9.69 -25.38
CA VAL A 260 3.21 -9.93 -26.13
C VAL A 260 2.60 -11.25 -25.69
N GLN A 261 1.31 -11.45 -25.95
CA GLN A 261 0.59 -12.65 -25.49
C GLN A 261 1.01 -13.96 -26.18
N THR A 262 1.77 -13.87 -27.28
CA THR A 262 2.24 -15.05 -28.03
C THR A 262 3.49 -15.65 -27.39
N GLY A 263 3.65 -16.96 -27.50
CA GLY A 263 4.80 -17.71 -26.99
C GLY A 263 4.39 -19.03 -26.33
N ASP A 264 5.39 -19.86 -26.00
CA ASP A 264 5.17 -21.15 -25.36
C ASP A 264 4.69 -20.95 -23.90
N PRO A 265 3.61 -21.61 -23.49
CA PRO A 265 3.12 -21.55 -22.13
C PRO A 265 4.17 -22.00 -21.11
N ILE A 266 4.17 -21.40 -19.93
CA ILE A 266 5.00 -21.91 -18.83
C ILE A 266 4.35 -23.11 -18.15
N ILE A 267 5.18 -23.98 -17.58
CA ILE A 267 4.73 -25.20 -16.89
C ILE A 267 4.02 -24.87 -15.58
N ASP A 268 4.51 -23.87 -14.81
CA ASP A 268 3.99 -23.52 -13.48
C ASP A 268 3.44 -22.09 -13.42
N ILE A 269 2.16 -21.94 -13.73
CA ILE A 269 1.43 -20.67 -13.67
C ILE A 269 1.28 -20.19 -12.23
N HIS A 270 1.18 -21.09 -11.25
CA HIS A 270 1.04 -20.72 -9.84
C HIS A 270 2.32 -20.08 -9.31
N LEU A 271 3.48 -20.63 -9.67
CA LEU A 271 4.76 -20.03 -9.34
C LEU A 271 4.88 -18.63 -9.96
N TYR A 272 4.53 -18.48 -11.24
CA TYR A 272 4.55 -17.16 -11.90
C TYR A 272 3.72 -16.14 -11.12
N ARG A 273 2.46 -16.45 -10.86
CA ARG A 273 1.53 -15.57 -10.13
C ARG A 273 2.05 -15.24 -8.73
N SER A 274 2.58 -16.22 -8.02
CA SER A 274 3.16 -16.03 -6.68
C SER A 274 4.36 -15.08 -6.70
N ILE A 275 5.29 -15.25 -7.65
CA ILE A 275 6.49 -14.41 -7.76
C ILE A 275 6.13 -13.01 -8.23
N VAL A 276 5.27 -12.87 -9.25
CA VAL A 276 4.83 -11.56 -9.75
C VAL A 276 4.07 -10.79 -8.67
N GLY A 277 3.16 -11.44 -7.91
CA GLY A 277 2.49 -10.85 -6.77
C GLY A 277 3.48 -10.39 -5.68
N ALA A 278 4.53 -11.18 -5.41
CA ALA A 278 5.59 -10.78 -4.49
C ALA A 278 6.41 -9.57 -5.02
N LEU A 279 6.67 -9.50 -6.31
CA LEU A 279 7.35 -8.35 -6.94
C LEU A 279 6.51 -7.06 -6.85
N GLN A 280 5.18 -7.14 -6.94
CA GLN A 280 4.30 -5.98 -6.71
C GLN A 280 4.51 -5.41 -5.31
N TYR A 281 4.65 -6.26 -4.30
CA TYR A 281 4.91 -5.79 -2.94
C TYR A 281 6.30 -5.13 -2.80
N VAL A 282 7.32 -5.58 -3.54
CA VAL A 282 8.65 -4.95 -3.55
C VAL A 282 8.60 -3.52 -4.11
N THR A 283 7.67 -3.20 -5.01
CA THR A 283 7.56 -1.84 -5.58
C THR A 283 7.27 -0.76 -4.54
N ILE A 284 6.83 -1.11 -3.32
CA ILE A 284 6.52 -0.16 -2.24
C ILE A 284 7.77 0.61 -1.78
N THR A 285 8.96 -0.02 -1.81
CA THR A 285 10.25 0.60 -1.46
C THR A 285 11.22 0.71 -2.64
N ARG A 286 10.86 0.09 -3.77
CA ARG A 286 11.67 0.02 -4.98
C ARG A 286 10.87 0.54 -6.18
N PRO A 287 10.60 1.87 -6.21
CA PRO A 287 9.79 2.48 -7.28
C PRO A 287 10.33 2.21 -8.68
N GLU A 288 11.64 2.11 -8.83
CA GLU A 288 12.33 1.96 -10.12
C GLU A 288 12.03 0.64 -10.85
N ILE A 289 11.51 -0.38 -10.14
CA ILE A 289 11.08 -1.62 -10.81
C ILE A 289 9.61 -1.60 -11.23
N SER A 290 8.85 -0.54 -10.89
CA SER A 290 7.38 -0.53 -11.06
C SER A 290 6.94 -0.74 -12.50
N TYR A 291 7.65 -0.17 -13.48
CA TYR A 291 7.37 -0.41 -14.90
C TYR A 291 7.53 -1.89 -15.27
N ALA A 292 8.69 -2.47 -14.96
CA ALA A 292 8.99 -3.86 -15.30
C ALA A 292 7.99 -4.83 -14.65
N VAL A 293 7.65 -4.58 -13.38
CA VAL A 293 6.66 -5.37 -12.64
C VAL A 293 5.26 -5.21 -13.24
N ASN A 294 4.85 -3.97 -13.56
CA ASN A 294 3.55 -3.75 -14.20
C ASN A 294 3.44 -4.48 -15.54
N ARG A 295 4.50 -4.50 -16.35
CA ARG A 295 4.52 -5.23 -17.63
C ARG A 295 4.30 -6.73 -17.45
N VAL A 296 4.98 -7.39 -16.51
CA VAL A 296 4.78 -8.84 -16.27
C VAL A 296 3.45 -9.15 -15.59
N CYS A 297 2.88 -8.21 -14.81
CA CYS A 297 1.55 -8.36 -14.22
C CYS A 297 0.43 -8.50 -15.25
N GLN A 298 0.57 -7.91 -16.43
CA GLN A 298 -0.43 -7.97 -17.49
C GLN A 298 -0.65 -9.40 -18.01
N PHE A 299 0.33 -10.28 -17.83
CA PHE A 299 0.31 -11.66 -18.32
C PHE A 299 0.04 -12.71 -17.24
N MET A 300 -0.45 -12.33 -16.04
CA MET A 300 -0.73 -13.27 -14.95
C MET A 300 -1.79 -14.32 -15.29
N HIS A 301 -2.67 -14.03 -16.27
CA HIS A 301 -3.71 -14.97 -16.68
C HIS A 301 -3.14 -16.10 -17.53
N ASN A 302 -2.35 -15.77 -18.53
CA ASN A 302 -1.76 -16.73 -19.46
C ASN A 302 -0.28 -16.41 -19.72
N PRO A 303 0.65 -16.70 -18.76
CA PRO A 303 2.05 -16.39 -18.90
C PRO A 303 2.79 -17.36 -19.82
N THR A 304 3.79 -16.86 -20.55
CA THR A 304 4.66 -17.61 -21.44
C THR A 304 6.12 -17.62 -20.95
N ASN A 305 6.98 -18.41 -21.60
CA ASN A 305 8.40 -18.46 -21.29
C ASN A 305 9.10 -17.08 -21.45
N ILE A 306 8.62 -16.24 -22.36
CA ILE A 306 9.13 -14.87 -22.55
C ILE A 306 8.82 -14.04 -21.30
N HIS A 307 7.62 -14.13 -20.78
CA HIS A 307 7.21 -13.43 -19.56
C HIS A 307 8.01 -13.91 -18.35
N TRP A 308 8.25 -15.21 -18.24
CA TRP A 308 9.08 -15.77 -17.17
C TRP A 308 10.53 -15.28 -17.26
N SER A 309 11.09 -15.15 -18.47
CA SER A 309 12.42 -14.56 -18.68
C SER A 309 12.49 -13.10 -18.22
N ALA A 310 11.43 -12.31 -18.46
CA ALA A 310 11.32 -10.95 -17.95
C ALA A 310 11.23 -10.91 -16.41
N VAL A 311 10.49 -11.83 -15.78
CA VAL A 311 10.45 -11.97 -14.31
C VAL A 311 11.84 -12.31 -13.75
N LYS A 312 12.57 -13.27 -14.36
CA LYS A 312 13.95 -13.60 -13.96
C LYS A 312 14.86 -12.38 -14.07
N ARG A 313 14.70 -11.55 -15.09
CA ARG A 313 15.48 -10.32 -15.25
C ARG A 313 15.27 -9.36 -14.08
N ILE A 314 14.03 -9.14 -13.64
CA ILE A 314 13.72 -8.32 -12.46
C ILE A 314 14.40 -8.90 -11.20
N LEU A 315 14.35 -10.22 -11.02
CA LEU A 315 14.99 -10.90 -9.90
C LEU A 315 16.52 -10.76 -9.91
N CYS A 316 17.17 -10.89 -11.09
CA CYS A 316 18.62 -10.65 -11.26
C CYS A 316 19.00 -9.20 -10.91
N TYR A 317 18.18 -8.22 -11.29
CA TYR A 317 18.36 -6.82 -10.90
C TYR A 317 18.26 -6.65 -9.38
N LEU A 318 17.23 -7.21 -8.76
CA LEU A 318 17.05 -7.17 -7.30
C LEU A 318 18.20 -7.85 -6.56
N LYS A 319 18.74 -8.96 -7.09
CA LYS A 319 19.93 -9.64 -6.55
C LYS A 319 21.13 -8.70 -6.48
N GLY A 320 21.37 -7.92 -7.52
CA GLY A 320 22.48 -6.95 -7.58
C GLY A 320 22.26 -5.69 -6.75
N THR A 321 21.04 -5.46 -6.25
CA THR A 321 20.64 -4.23 -5.60
C THR A 321 19.87 -4.46 -4.29
N ILE A 322 20.14 -5.57 -3.59
CA ILE A 322 19.45 -5.96 -2.35
C ILE A 322 19.55 -4.87 -1.26
N SER A 323 20.70 -4.19 -1.18
CA SER A 323 20.96 -3.16 -0.18
C SER A 323 20.23 -1.84 -0.44
N LEU A 324 19.67 -1.64 -1.63
CA LEU A 324 18.99 -0.39 -1.95
C LEU A 324 17.61 -0.31 -1.29
N GLY A 325 17.26 0.90 -0.87
CA GLY A 325 15.94 1.26 -0.34
C GLY A 325 15.56 2.68 -0.70
N LEU A 326 14.31 3.06 -0.41
CA LEU A 326 13.81 4.42 -0.60
C LEU A 326 14.26 5.30 0.56
N VAL A 327 15.00 6.35 0.25
CA VAL A 327 15.56 7.28 1.26
C VAL A 327 14.61 8.46 1.46
N LEU A 328 14.18 8.68 2.70
CA LEU A 328 13.47 9.87 3.15
C LEU A 328 14.41 10.76 3.97
N ARG A 329 14.30 12.09 3.78
CA ARG A 329 15.11 13.12 4.45
C ARG A 329 14.19 14.20 5.02
N PRO A 330 14.68 15.06 5.96
CA PRO A 330 13.94 16.27 6.32
C PRO A 330 13.61 17.09 5.08
N CYS A 331 12.39 17.62 5.03
CA CYS A 331 11.97 18.47 3.92
C CYS A 331 12.80 19.75 3.87
N THR A 332 13.38 20.04 2.72
CA THR A 332 14.16 21.26 2.48
C THR A 332 13.29 22.44 2.06
N ASP A 333 12.18 22.11 1.41
CA ASP A 333 11.09 23.04 1.07
C ASP A 333 9.75 22.32 1.30
N HIS A 334 8.64 23.01 1.08
CA HIS A 334 7.31 22.45 1.30
C HIS A 334 6.48 22.39 0.02
N ARG A 335 7.14 22.22 -1.13
CA ARG A 335 6.50 22.13 -2.43
C ARG A 335 6.07 20.69 -2.76
N LEU A 336 4.92 20.59 -3.39
CA LEU A 336 4.51 19.39 -4.11
C LEU A 336 4.93 19.54 -5.57
N VAL A 337 5.73 18.61 -6.07
CA VAL A 337 6.19 18.57 -7.47
C VAL A 337 5.90 17.19 -8.04
N ALA A 338 5.21 17.13 -9.16
CA ALA A 338 4.95 15.90 -9.89
C ALA A 338 5.61 15.91 -11.26
N TYR A 339 6.03 14.74 -11.71
CA TYR A 339 6.43 14.44 -13.07
C TYR A 339 5.43 13.45 -13.65
N SER A 340 4.91 13.70 -14.84
CA SER A 340 4.02 12.77 -15.55
C SER A 340 4.52 12.51 -16.96
N ASP A 341 4.39 11.27 -17.44
CA ASP A 341 4.79 10.81 -18.76
C ASP A 341 3.85 9.72 -19.27
N ALA A 342 3.75 9.57 -20.59
CA ALA A 342 3.03 8.48 -21.23
C ALA A 342 3.79 7.88 -22.41
N GLY A 343 4.05 6.58 -22.37
CA GLY A 343 4.50 5.81 -23.52
C GLY A 343 3.32 5.54 -24.45
N TRP A 344 3.15 6.37 -25.48
CA TRP A 344 2.05 6.23 -26.44
C TRP A 344 2.11 4.91 -27.19
N ALA A 345 0.97 4.19 -27.28
CA ALA A 345 0.80 2.92 -27.97
C ALA A 345 1.91 1.89 -27.65
N SER A 346 2.41 1.91 -26.40
CA SER A 346 3.56 1.10 -25.97
C SER A 346 3.23 -0.39 -25.76
N ASP A 347 1.97 -0.75 -25.71
CA ASP A 347 1.55 -2.15 -25.63
C ASP A 347 1.49 -2.76 -27.04
N GLY A 348 2.12 -3.94 -27.22
CA GLY A 348 2.19 -4.60 -28.52
C GLY A 348 0.91 -5.32 -28.94
N ASP A 349 0.05 -5.67 -27.98
CA ASP A 349 -1.15 -6.47 -28.23
C ASP A 349 -2.39 -5.60 -28.52
N ASP A 350 -2.57 -4.49 -27.80
CA ASP A 350 -3.80 -3.68 -27.87
C ASP A 350 -3.55 -2.18 -28.10
N CYS A 351 -2.31 -1.79 -28.35
CA CYS A 351 -1.90 -0.39 -28.61
C CYS A 351 -2.28 0.61 -27.53
N ARG A 352 -2.55 0.16 -26.30
CA ARG A 352 -2.78 1.06 -25.17
C ARG A 352 -1.48 1.66 -24.70
N SER A 353 -1.57 2.88 -24.20
CA SER A 353 -0.42 3.62 -23.68
C SER A 353 -0.13 3.21 -22.24
N GLN A 354 1.15 3.27 -21.87
CA GLN A 354 1.58 3.16 -20.47
C GLN A 354 1.73 4.57 -19.91
N HIS A 355 1.09 4.89 -18.80
CA HIS A 355 1.29 6.16 -18.12
C HIS A 355 1.95 5.96 -16.75
N GLY A 356 2.62 7.00 -16.28
CA GLY A 356 3.27 7.01 -15.00
C GLY A 356 3.49 8.39 -14.44
N PHE A 357 3.68 8.45 -13.13
CA PHE A 357 4.06 9.68 -12.43
C PHE A 357 5.01 9.41 -11.27
N ALA A 358 5.73 10.46 -10.88
CA ALA A 358 6.47 10.57 -9.63
C ALA A 358 6.08 11.85 -8.92
N ILE A 359 5.64 11.78 -7.65
CA ILE A 359 5.23 12.95 -6.85
C ILE A 359 6.14 13.08 -5.64
N TYR A 360 6.69 14.28 -5.48
CA TYR A 360 7.60 14.65 -4.40
C TYR A 360 6.95 15.67 -3.47
N TYR A 361 7.22 15.54 -2.17
CA TYR A 361 6.95 16.58 -1.16
C TYR A 361 8.22 16.90 -0.41
N GLY A 362 8.62 18.18 -0.41
CA GLY A 362 9.84 18.62 0.23
C GLY A 362 11.10 17.88 -0.23
N GLY A 363 11.15 17.51 -1.52
CA GLY A 363 12.23 16.72 -2.09
C GLY A 363 12.13 15.20 -1.87
N ASN A 364 11.18 14.69 -1.09
CA ASN A 364 10.99 13.26 -0.86
C ASN A 364 10.01 12.66 -1.87
N LEU A 365 10.31 11.52 -2.46
CA LEU A 365 9.38 10.77 -3.30
C LEU A 365 8.27 10.17 -2.43
N ILE A 366 7.05 10.66 -2.59
CA ILE A 366 5.90 10.28 -1.76
C ILE A 366 4.95 9.33 -2.48
N SER A 367 4.66 9.58 -3.76
CA SER A 367 3.76 8.74 -4.55
C SER A 367 4.30 8.52 -5.95
N TRP A 368 4.04 7.36 -6.53
CA TRP A 368 4.39 7.00 -7.89
C TRP A 368 3.42 5.97 -8.45
N SER A 369 3.37 5.92 -9.76
CA SER A 369 2.54 4.95 -10.47
C SER A 369 3.16 4.58 -11.80
N SER A 370 2.91 3.35 -12.22
CA SER A 370 3.14 2.84 -13.56
C SER A 370 1.95 1.96 -13.91
N LYS A 371 1.08 2.41 -14.83
CA LYS A 371 -0.15 1.71 -15.20
C LYS A 371 -0.45 1.83 -16.68
N LYS A 372 -1.06 0.80 -17.24
CA LYS A 372 -1.61 0.81 -18.60
C LYS A 372 -2.91 1.61 -18.62
N GLN A 373 -3.08 2.49 -19.62
CA GLN A 373 -4.33 3.25 -19.81
C GLN A 373 -5.47 2.29 -20.19
N GLN A 374 -6.69 2.62 -19.76
CA GLN A 374 -7.86 1.77 -20.03
C GLN A 374 -8.37 1.87 -21.47
N VAL A 375 -8.03 2.95 -22.15
CA VAL A 375 -8.45 3.25 -23.53
C VAL A 375 -7.25 3.49 -24.42
N VAL A 376 -7.42 3.30 -25.72
CA VAL A 376 -6.41 3.64 -26.74
C VAL A 376 -6.44 5.14 -26.99
N ALA A 377 -5.27 5.79 -26.84
CA ALA A 377 -5.11 7.22 -27.17
C ALA A 377 -4.84 7.39 -28.67
N LYS A 378 -5.52 8.33 -29.31
CA LYS A 378 -5.40 8.61 -30.75
C LYS A 378 -4.12 9.37 -31.14
N SER A 379 -3.44 9.96 -30.15
CA SER A 379 -2.17 10.67 -30.35
C SER A 379 -1.32 10.61 -29.09
N SER A 380 -0.02 10.88 -29.23
CA SER A 380 0.88 11.01 -28.08
C SER A 380 0.44 12.14 -27.13
N SER A 381 0.00 13.28 -27.65
CA SER A 381 -0.49 14.39 -26.83
C SER A 381 -1.73 14.01 -26.01
N GLU A 382 -2.62 13.17 -26.54
CA GLU A 382 -3.76 12.64 -25.79
C GLU A 382 -3.31 11.70 -24.67
N ALA A 383 -2.38 10.78 -24.96
CA ALA A 383 -1.85 9.87 -23.96
C ALA A 383 -1.18 10.65 -22.81
N GLU A 384 -0.40 11.67 -23.14
CA GLU A 384 0.25 12.57 -22.18
C GLU A 384 -0.76 13.36 -21.35
N TYR A 385 -1.81 13.89 -21.99
CA TYR A 385 -2.83 14.65 -21.29
C TYR A 385 -3.60 13.79 -20.27
N ARG A 386 -3.90 12.53 -20.62
CA ARG A 386 -4.45 11.54 -19.67
C ARG A 386 -3.50 11.26 -18.52
N ALA A 387 -2.19 11.22 -18.77
CA ALA A 387 -1.19 11.05 -17.71
C ALA A 387 -1.14 12.27 -16.78
N ILE A 388 -1.27 13.51 -17.35
CA ILE A 388 -1.40 14.73 -16.57
C ILE A 388 -2.64 14.66 -15.67
N ALA A 389 -3.82 14.30 -16.21
CA ALA A 389 -5.05 14.20 -15.43
C ALA A 389 -4.94 13.17 -14.30
N PHE A 390 -4.32 12.03 -14.57
CA PHE A 390 -4.08 10.98 -13.57
C PHE A 390 -3.13 11.44 -12.46
N ALA A 391 -2.05 12.13 -12.79
CA ALA A 391 -1.12 12.70 -11.82
C ALA A 391 -1.74 13.86 -11.02
N ALA A 392 -2.55 14.71 -11.68
CA ALA A 392 -3.27 15.81 -11.03
C ALA A 392 -4.24 15.32 -9.97
N THR A 393 -4.97 14.22 -10.22
CA THR A 393 -5.88 13.61 -9.24
C THR A 393 -5.13 13.23 -7.95
N GLU A 394 -3.98 12.60 -8.08
CA GLU A 394 -3.14 12.22 -6.92
C GLU A 394 -2.54 13.44 -6.22
N LEU A 395 -2.11 14.47 -6.98
CA LEU A 395 -1.58 15.73 -6.42
C LEU A 395 -2.62 16.45 -5.57
N ILE A 396 -3.86 16.57 -6.05
CA ILE A 396 -4.95 17.23 -5.33
C ILE A 396 -5.28 16.48 -4.05
N TRP A 397 -5.34 15.14 -4.13
CA TRP A 397 -5.54 14.31 -2.94
C TRP A 397 -4.42 14.51 -1.89
N LEU A 398 -3.14 14.56 -2.33
CA LEU A 398 -2.00 14.82 -1.45
C LEU A 398 -2.05 16.23 -0.85
N GLN A 399 -2.47 17.22 -1.63
CA GLN A 399 -2.65 18.60 -1.16
C GLN A 399 -3.71 18.67 -0.07
N GLN A 400 -4.86 18.02 -0.25
CA GLN A 400 -5.92 17.94 0.75
C GLN A 400 -5.42 17.24 2.02
N LEU A 401 -4.71 16.13 1.89
CA LEU A 401 -4.13 15.41 3.02
C LEU A 401 -3.14 16.30 3.81
N LEU A 402 -2.24 17.02 3.13
CA LEU A 402 -1.30 17.93 3.77
C LEU A 402 -2.00 19.10 4.47
N GLN A 403 -3.09 19.63 3.89
CA GLN A 403 -3.94 20.65 4.53
C GLN A 403 -4.61 20.12 5.81
N GLU A 404 -5.18 18.93 5.77
CA GLU A 404 -5.76 18.29 6.96
C GLU A 404 -4.71 18.03 8.04
N LEU A 405 -3.50 17.61 7.66
CA LEU A 405 -2.35 17.48 8.55
C LEU A 405 -1.83 18.85 9.02
N GLN A 406 -2.29 19.95 8.44
CA GLN A 406 -1.72 21.31 8.63
C GLN A 406 -0.19 21.30 8.47
N ALA A 407 0.29 20.44 7.60
CA ALA A 407 1.69 20.43 7.24
C ALA A 407 2.03 21.66 6.39
N PRO A 408 3.23 22.23 6.53
CA PRO A 408 3.63 23.35 5.68
C PRO A 408 3.50 22.95 4.20
N LEU A 409 2.86 23.79 3.44
CA LEU A 409 2.67 23.60 2.00
C LEU A 409 2.90 24.93 1.28
N SER A 410 3.84 24.94 0.36
CA SER A 410 4.08 26.08 -0.54
C SER A 410 3.20 25.90 -1.77
N PRO A 411 2.12 26.68 -1.92
CA PRO A 411 1.23 26.59 -3.06
C PRO A 411 1.77 27.35 -4.27
N PRO A 412 1.24 27.07 -5.45
CA PRO A 412 0.48 25.87 -5.83
C PRO A 412 1.40 24.67 -6.18
N PRO A 413 0.90 23.43 -6.18
CA PRO A 413 1.61 22.27 -6.69
C PRO A 413 2.01 22.46 -8.17
N ILE A 414 3.17 21.88 -8.54
CA ILE A 414 3.70 21.94 -9.90
C ILE A 414 3.67 20.55 -10.51
N LEU A 415 3.06 20.42 -11.69
CA LEU A 415 3.08 19.21 -12.51
C LEU A 415 3.92 19.46 -13.76
N LEU A 416 4.90 18.61 -14.00
CA LEU A 416 5.88 18.68 -15.06
C LEU A 416 5.62 17.59 -16.11
N CYS A 417 5.46 18.01 -17.37
CA CYS A 417 5.27 17.14 -18.53
C CYS A 417 6.22 17.55 -19.64
N ASP A 418 6.76 16.61 -20.41
CA ASP A 418 7.67 16.92 -21.51
C ASP A 418 6.99 17.06 -22.88
N ASN A 419 5.66 16.93 -22.93
CA ASN A 419 4.87 17.17 -24.14
C ASN A 419 4.31 18.60 -24.13
N LEU A 420 4.88 19.46 -24.99
CA LEU A 420 4.45 20.85 -25.12
C LEU A 420 2.97 20.99 -25.47
N SER A 421 2.45 20.14 -26.39
CA SER A 421 1.05 20.20 -26.79
C SER A 421 0.11 19.90 -25.63
N ALA A 422 0.42 18.87 -24.82
CA ALA A 422 -0.35 18.53 -23.62
C ALA A 422 -0.27 19.66 -22.58
N THR A 423 0.90 20.30 -22.40
CA THR A 423 1.08 21.43 -21.50
C THR A 423 0.26 22.64 -21.96
N TYR A 424 0.28 22.97 -23.25
CA TYR A 424 -0.55 24.05 -23.79
C TYR A 424 -2.07 23.78 -23.68
N MET A 425 -2.49 22.54 -23.87
CA MET A 425 -3.89 22.15 -23.70
C MET A 425 -4.39 22.37 -22.26
N SER A 426 -3.55 22.30 -21.25
CA SER A 426 -3.93 22.56 -19.85
C SER A 426 -4.17 24.05 -19.56
N ALA A 427 -3.55 24.96 -20.33
CA ALA A 427 -3.65 26.41 -20.14
C ALA A 427 -4.60 27.09 -21.14
N ASN A 428 -4.88 26.47 -22.29
CA ASN A 428 -5.65 27.11 -23.36
C ASN A 428 -7.17 27.03 -23.15
N PRO A 429 -7.92 28.16 -23.17
CA PRO A 429 -9.36 28.17 -22.97
C PRO A 429 -10.17 27.58 -24.15
N VAL A 430 -9.57 27.44 -25.35
CA VAL A 430 -10.29 26.97 -26.54
C VAL A 430 -10.30 25.45 -26.61
N PHE A 431 -11.47 24.85 -26.36
CA PHE A 431 -11.70 23.42 -26.54
C PHE A 431 -11.83 23.07 -28.02
N HIS A 432 -10.85 22.39 -28.59
CA HIS A 432 -10.92 21.91 -29.95
C HIS A 432 -11.92 20.73 -30.05
N GLN A 433 -12.84 20.82 -31.04
CA GLN A 433 -13.85 19.76 -31.30
C GLN A 433 -13.25 18.34 -31.44
N ARG A 434 -11.97 18.24 -31.83
CA ARG A 434 -11.25 16.98 -31.99
C ARG A 434 -10.93 16.27 -30.68
N SER A 435 -11.12 16.89 -29.50
CA SER A 435 -10.76 16.37 -28.18
C SER A 435 -11.96 15.93 -27.35
N LYS A 436 -13.14 15.74 -27.95
CA LYS A 436 -14.39 15.39 -27.24
C LYS A 436 -14.27 14.11 -26.36
N HIS A 437 -13.43 13.15 -26.75
CA HIS A 437 -13.22 11.88 -26.08
C HIS A 437 -12.33 11.95 -24.82
N ILE A 438 -11.67 13.07 -24.57
CA ILE A 438 -10.93 13.39 -23.33
C ILE A 438 -11.60 14.49 -22.52
N LYS A 439 -12.86 14.77 -22.77
CA LYS A 439 -13.59 15.93 -22.24
C LYS A 439 -13.51 16.00 -20.70
N ILE A 440 -13.66 14.88 -20.00
CA ILE A 440 -13.64 14.83 -18.53
C ILE A 440 -12.24 15.20 -18.02
N ASP A 441 -11.20 14.55 -18.53
CA ASP A 441 -9.80 14.81 -18.14
C ASP A 441 -9.43 16.27 -18.45
N TYR A 442 -9.91 16.78 -19.63
CA TYR A 442 -9.63 18.14 -20.08
C TYR A 442 -10.24 19.18 -19.14
N HIS A 443 -11.51 19.08 -18.81
CA HIS A 443 -12.16 20.04 -17.92
C HIS A 443 -11.61 19.96 -16.51
N PHE A 444 -11.35 18.75 -16.01
CA PHE A 444 -10.77 18.55 -14.67
C PHE A 444 -9.43 19.27 -14.51
N VAL A 445 -8.46 19.00 -15.40
CA VAL A 445 -7.14 19.63 -15.29
C VAL A 445 -7.22 21.14 -15.44
N ARG A 446 -8.00 21.62 -16.40
CA ARG A 446 -8.18 23.05 -16.61
C ARG A 446 -8.80 23.77 -15.42
N GLU A 447 -9.83 23.21 -14.85
CA GLU A 447 -10.44 23.78 -13.64
C GLU A 447 -9.42 23.99 -12.54
N GLN A 448 -8.51 23.03 -12.34
CA GLN A 448 -7.45 23.17 -11.34
C GLN A 448 -6.41 24.24 -11.71
N VAL A 449 -6.10 24.38 -12.99
CA VAL A 449 -5.18 25.41 -13.47
C VAL A 449 -5.82 26.81 -13.41
N ASP A 450 -7.05 26.95 -13.87
CA ASP A 450 -7.80 28.21 -13.88
C ASP A 450 -8.05 28.75 -12.46
N ASN A 451 -8.31 27.84 -11.50
CA ASN A 451 -8.46 28.17 -10.08
C ASN A 451 -7.12 28.45 -9.35
N GLY A 452 -5.99 28.33 -10.03
CA GLY A 452 -4.67 28.46 -9.44
C GLY A 452 -4.30 27.36 -8.43
N SER A 453 -5.05 26.25 -8.42
CA SER A 453 -4.81 25.09 -7.54
C SER A 453 -3.71 24.17 -8.05
N LEU A 454 -3.32 24.30 -9.32
CA LEU A 454 -2.29 23.51 -9.98
C LEU A 454 -1.57 24.34 -11.05
N ILE A 455 -0.25 24.20 -11.14
CA ILE A 455 0.54 24.74 -12.24
C ILE A 455 1.06 23.58 -13.08
N VAL A 456 0.72 23.57 -14.39
CA VAL A 456 1.31 22.61 -15.35
C VAL A 456 2.42 23.33 -16.12
N ARG A 457 3.63 22.74 -16.15
CA ARG A 457 4.82 23.29 -16.82
C ARG A 457 5.51 22.25 -17.68
N HIS A 458 6.14 22.74 -18.73
CA HIS A 458 6.99 21.89 -19.57
C HIS A 458 8.34 21.60 -18.86
N VAL A 459 8.81 20.35 -19.00
CA VAL A 459 10.14 19.89 -18.60
C VAL A 459 10.84 19.27 -19.81
N ARG A 460 12.16 19.43 -19.92
CA ARG A 460 12.91 18.78 -21.02
C ARG A 460 12.87 17.24 -20.85
N SER A 461 12.79 16.50 -21.95
CA SER A 461 12.75 15.02 -21.90
C SER A 461 13.96 14.40 -21.19
N LEU A 462 15.13 15.06 -21.20
CA LEU A 462 16.30 14.62 -20.43
C LEU A 462 16.09 14.71 -18.91
N ASP A 463 15.23 15.60 -18.46
CA ASP A 463 14.91 15.85 -17.06
C ASP A 463 13.61 15.16 -16.63
N GLN A 464 12.90 14.47 -17.55
CA GLN A 464 11.67 13.75 -17.25
C GLN A 464 11.94 12.51 -16.37
N ILE A 465 11.58 12.62 -15.10
CA ILE A 465 11.79 11.50 -14.14
C ILE A 465 10.78 10.38 -14.38
N ALA A 466 9.56 10.71 -14.84
CA ALA A 466 8.51 9.73 -15.02
C ALA A 466 8.77 8.72 -16.15
N ASP A 467 9.77 8.96 -17.02
CA ASP A 467 10.23 8.01 -18.06
C ASP A 467 10.47 6.60 -17.49
N ILE A 468 10.99 6.49 -16.28
CA ILE A 468 11.29 5.20 -15.64
C ILE A 468 10.03 4.36 -15.36
N PHE A 469 8.84 4.99 -15.35
CA PHE A 469 7.55 4.35 -15.11
C PHE A 469 6.77 4.04 -16.38
N THR A 470 7.22 4.50 -17.54
CA THR A 470 6.46 4.41 -18.80
C THR A 470 7.17 3.64 -19.89
N LYS A 471 8.50 3.53 -19.81
CA LYS A 471 9.32 2.86 -20.82
C LYS A 471 10.56 2.19 -20.23
N ALA A 472 11.07 1.18 -20.92
CA ALA A 472 12.37 0.61 -20.61
C ALA A 472 13.46 1.53 -21.17
N VAL A 473 14.23 2.14 -20.30
CA VAL A 473 15.31 3.07 -20.67
C VAL A 473 16.67 2.38 -20.63
N GLY A 474 17.64 2.89 -21.40
CA GLY A 474 19.02 2.37 -21.40
C GLY A 474 19.67 2.45 -20.01
N THR A 475 20.59 1.54 -19.73
CA THR A 475 21.17 1.33 -18.38
C THR A 475 21.72 2.60 -17.74
N ALA A 476 22.45 3.45 -18.46
CA ALA A 476 23.01 4.68 -17.91
C ALA A 476 21.90 5.65 -17.47
N ARG A 477 20.86 5.85 -18.31
CA ARG A 477 19.70 6.66 -17.99
C ARG A 477 18.91 6.06 -16.84
N PHE A 478 18.73 4.75 -16.81
CA PHE A 478 18.05 4.05 -15.71
C PHE A 478 18.71 4.32 -14.35
N ILE A 479 20.05 4.19 -14.27
CA ILE A 479 20.81 4.45 -13.06
C ILE A 479 20.62 5.92 -12.60
N ASN A 480 20.69 6.87 -13.53
CA ASN A 480 20.48 8.29 -13.25
C ASN A 480 19.05 8.54 -12.71
N LEU A 481 18.01 8.02 -13.38
CA LEU A 481 16.62 8.18 -12.96
C LEU A 481 16.37 7.50 -11.60
N ARG A 482 16.94 6.31 -11.36
CA ARG A 482 16.86 5.63 -10.06
C ARG A 482 17.44 6.50 -8.94
N SER A 483 18.56 7.18 -9.15
CA SER A 483 19.13 8.07 -8.15
C SER A 483 18.24 9.30 -7.87
N LYS A 484 17.59 9.84 -8.91
CA LYS A 484 16.60 10.92 -8.77
C LYS A 484 15.34 10.46 -8.00
N LEU A 485 14.99 9.17 -8.01
CA LEU A 485 13.93 8.60 -7.17
C LEU A 485 14.36 8.39 -5.71
N HIS A 486 15.59 8.76 -5.35
CA HIS A 486 16.17 8.54 -4.03
C HIS A 486 16.25 7.06 -3.60
N VAL A 487 16.43 6.17 -4.57
CA VAL A 487 16.70 4.74 -4.30
C VAL A 487 18.20 4.55 -4.19
N ALA A 488 18.66 4.36 -2.96
CA ALA A 488 20.09 4.26 -2.64
C ALA A 488 20.36 3.26 -1.52
N SER A 489 21.62 2.89 -1.35
CA SER A 489 22.07 2.17 -0.15
C SER A 489 21.97 3.07 1.08
N PRO A 490 21.75 2.51 2.27
CA PRO A 490 21.97 3.25 3.50
C PRO A 490 23.35 3.89 3.50
N PRO A 491 23.47 5.16 3.94
CA PRO A 491 24.75 5.86 3.99
C PRO A 491 25.72 5.21 4.97
#